data_b2c4ba7562fcb92c3f9c140bd1dca1a0
#
_entry.id   b2c4ba7562fcb92c3f9c140bd1dca1a0
#
_cell.length_a   1.000
_cell.length_b   1.000
_cell.length_c   1.000
_cell.angle_alpha   90.00
_cell.angle_beta   90.00
_cell.angle_gamma   90.00
#
_symmetry.space_group_name_H-M   'P 1'
#
loop_
_entity.id
_entity.type
_entity.pdbx_description
1 polymer ?
#
loop_
_entity_poly.entity_id
_entity_poly.type
_entity_poly.pdbx_seq_one_letter_code
_entity_poly.pdbx_strand_id
1 'polypeptide(L)'
;MLARSYLERPNRTIIMSVKSDRWIRRRCEEAQLISPFESQLVRQVEGRRIISAGASSYGYDMRLADDGFRVFSPIHGREIDPKHFDEDSLIEPPLRSTDDGSKYYLMPPHSYALGVSVETFRMPRNITGICVGKSTYARAGLAVNTTPLEAGWVGRLVIELGNLADLPLRVYVNEGIGQVLFFESDEDCDTSYEDRGGKYQGQTGLTYSRL
;
A
#
# COMPACT_ATOMS: atom_id res chain seq x y z
N MET A 1 -24.40 37.96 36.01
CA MET A 1 -23.79 38.37 34.73
C MET A 1 -22.31 37.96 34.79
N LEU A 2 -22.00 36.74 34.34
CA LEU A 2 -20.63 36.20 34.32
C LEU A 2 -20.21 36.07 32.86
N ALA A 3 -19.34 36.99 32.42
CA ALA A 3 -18.74 36.97 31.11
C ALA A 3 -17.73 35.78 31.06
N ARG A 4 -18.01 34.77 30.25
CA ARG A 4 -17.05 33.75 29.88
C ARG A 4 -15.99 34.38 28.99
N SER A 5 -14.79 34.52 29.48
CA SER A 5 -13.63 34.86 28.68
C SER A 5 -13.33 33.68 27.73
N TYR A 6 -13.62 33.86 26.45
CA TYR A 6 -13.08 33.02 25.39
C TYR A 6 -11.57 33.29 25.33
N LEU A 7 -10.78 32.36 25.86
CA LEU A 7 -9.36 32.33 25.63
C LEU A 7 -9.16 32.06 24.13
N GLU A 8 -8.74 33.09 23.40
CA GLU A 8 -8.28 32.96 22.01
C GLU A 8 -7.12 31.94 21.96
N ARG A 9 -7.41 30.77 21.40
CA ARG A 9 -6.35 29.84 21.01
C ARG A 9 -5.54 30.55 19.92
N PRO A 10 -4.19 30.54 19.98
CA PRO A 10 -3.38 31.14 18.92
C PRO A 10 -3.79 30.47 17.59
N ASN A 11 -4.05 31.29 16.60
CA ASN A 11 -4.46 30.90 15.24
C ASN A 11 -3.34 30.02 14.64
N ARG A 12 -3.35 28.73 14.93
CA ARG A 12 -2.54 27.75 14.21
C ARG A 12 -3.22 27.61 12.84
N THR A 13 -2.66 28.25 11.83
CA THR A 13 -2.99 27.91 10.45
C THR A 13 -2.65 26.44 10.27
N ILE A 14 -3.63 25.56 10.40
CA ILE A 14 -3.47 24.14 10.20
C ILE A 14 -3.49 23.94 8.70
N ILE A 15 -2.32 23.70 8.14
CA ILE A 15 -2.15 23.41 6.72
C ILE A 15 -2.18 21.90 6.61
N MET A 16 -3.23 21.35 6.01
CA MET A 16 -3.21 19.98 5.53
C MET A 16 -1.97 19.80 4.65
N SER A 17 -1.05 18.95 5.06
CA SER A 17 0.21 18.81 4.34
C SER A 17 0.60 17.35 4.17
N VAL A 18 1.15 17.05 2.98
CA VAL A 18 1.87 15.79 2.76
C VAL A 18 3.05 15.71 3.73
N LYS A 19 3.29 14.53 4.29
CA LYS A 19 4.30 14.33 5.33
C LYS A 19 5.67 14.03 4.74
N SER A 20 6.69 14.67 5.30
CA SER A 20 8.09 14.48 4.89
C SER A 20 8.68 13.18 5.46
N ASP A 21 9.80 12.76 4.88
CA ASP A 21 10.63 11.65 5.36
C ASP A 21 11.00 11.76 6.85
N ARG A 22 11.33 12.98 7.33
CA ARG A 22 11.61 13.23 8.76
C ARG A 22 10.40 12.90 9.64
N TRP A 23 9.20 13.29 9.22
CA TRP A 23 7.97 12.98 9.93
C TRP A 23 7.71 11.47 9.92
N ILE A 24 7.87 10.81 8.76
CA ILE A 24 7.66 9.37 8.60
C ILE A 24 8.60 8.59 9.52
N ARG A 25 9.92 8.90 9.51
CA ARG A 25 10.90 8.26 10.40
C ARG A 25 10.51 8.37 11.85
N ARG A 26 10.19 9.59 12.31
CA ARG A 26 9.76 9.82 13.69
C ARG A 26 8.52 9.00 14.05
N ARG A 27 7.49 8.96 13.19
CA ARG A 27 6.27 8.18 13.46
C ARG A 27 6.51 6.66 13.44
N CYS A 28 7.46 6.19 12.66
CA CYS A 28 7.86 4.78 12.70
C CYS A 28 8.58 4.42 14.01
N GLU A 29 9.44 5.31 14.51
CA GLU A 29 10.15 5.14 15.79
C GLU A 29 9.20 5.20 16.99
N GLU A 30 8.30 6.18 17.03
CA GLU A 30 7.38 6.42 18.15
C GLU A 30 6.19 5.47 18.18
N ALA A 31 5.64 5.09 17.04
CA ALA A 31 4.34 4.41 16.92
C ALA A 31 4.30 3.28 15.89
N GLN A 32 5.44 2.87 15.34
CA GLN A 32 5.51 1.80 14.34
C GLN A 32 4.53 2.02 13.17
N LEU A 33 4.46 3.26 12.64
CA LEU A 33 3.58 3.60 11.52
C LEU A 33 3.71 2.60 10.36
N ILE A 34 4.95 2.14 10.08
CA ILE A 34 5.30 1.16 9.06
C ILE A 34 6.24 0.11 9.68
N SER A 35 5.98 -1.18 9.46
CA SER A 35 6.83 -2.28 9.95
C SER A 35 6.81 -3.46 8.97
N PRO A 36 8.00 -4.00 8.55
CA PRO A 36 9.34 -3.47 8.79
C PRO A 36 9.56 -2.14 8.06
N PHE A 37 10.39 -1.26 8.64
CA PHE A 37 10.62 0.08 8.13
C PHE A 37 12.05 0.26 7.61
N GLU A 38 12.16 0.69 6.35
CA GLU A 38 13.42 1.11 5.73
C GLU A 38 13.55 2.63 5.80
N SER A 39 14.45 3.12 6.65
CA SER A 39 14.59 4.55 6.93
C SER A 39 15.17 5.38 5.79
N GLN A 40 15.75 4.72 4.79
CA GLN A 40 16.34 5.32 3.61
C GLN A 40 15.82 4.64 2.34
N LEU A 41 15.97 5.32 1.20
CA LEU A 41 15.62 4.75 -0.09
C LEU A 41 16.70 3.74 -0.53
N VAL A 42 16.42 2.46 -0.38
CA VAL A 42 17.29 1.35 -0.77
C VAL A 42 17.20 1.11 -2.27
N ARG A 43 18.32 1.01 -2.96
CA ARG A 43 18.44 0.77 -4.41
C ARG A 43 19.28 -0.46 -4.74
N GLN A 44 19.90 -1.05 -3.74
CA GLN A 44 20.74 -2.24 -3.86
C GLN A 44 20.60 -3.12 -2.62
N VAL A 45 20.57 -4.42 -2.82
CA VAL A 45 20.59 -5.43 -1.75
C VAL A 45 21.64 -6.46 -2.15
N GLU A 46 22.63 -6.73 -1.29
CA GLU A 46 23.71 -7.70 -1.55
C GLU A 46 24.43 -7.51 -2.91
N GLY A 47 24.66 -6.24 -3.28
CA GLY A 47 25.30 -5.87 -4.55
C GLY A 47 24.39 -5.89 -5.78
N ARG A 48 23.18 -6.38 -5.67
CA ARG A 48 22.17 -6.43 -6.73
C ARG A 48 21.34 -5.15 -6.76
N ARG A 49 21.11 -4.61 -7.94
CA ARG A 49 20.17 -3.47 -8.12
C ARG A 49 18.73 -3.93 -7.98
N ILE A 50 17.95 -3.16 -7.22
CA ILE A 50 16.52 -3.41 -7.04
C ILE A 50 15.70 -2.19 -7.45
N ILE A 51 14.43 -2.40 -7.73
CA ILE A 51 13.45 -1.30 -7.80
C ILE A 51 13.33 -0.72 -6.40
N SER A 52 13.69 0.55 -6.24
CA SER A 52 13.92 1.18 -4.94
C SER A 52 12.73 1.05 -3.99
N ALA A 53 13.03 0.81 -2.70
CA ALA A 53 12.05 0.72 -1.62
C ALA A 53 12.52 1.52 -0.40
N GLY A 54 11.60 1.91 0.47
CA GLY A 54 11.92 2.65 1.70
C GLY A 54 11.48 4.11 1.68
N ALA A 55 11.97 4.88 2.67
CA ALA A 55 11.57 6.29 2.83
C ALA A 55 12.11 7.16 1.69
N SER A 56 11.20 7.91 1.06
CA SER A 56 11.49 8.96 0.07
C SER A 56 11.17 10.33 0.67
N SER A 57 11.37 11.42 -0.10
CA SER A 57 11.23 12.79 0.41
C SER A 57 9.87 13.08 1.06
N TYR A 58 8.77 12.59 0.46
CA TYR A 58 7.39 12.82 0.91
C TYR A 58 6.52 11.57 0.79
N GLY A 59 7.08 10.40 1.13
CA GLY A 59 6.35 9.15 1.06
C GLY A 59 7.22 7.96 1.42
N TYR A 60 6.64 6.79 1.26
CA TYR A 60 7.31 5.51 1.50
C TYR A 60 7.07 4.58 0.32
N ASP A 61 8.15 4.12 -0.32
CA ASP A 61 8.10 3.13 -1.37
C ASP A 61 7.94 1.74 -0.75
N MET A 62 6.72 1.22 -0.74
CA MET A 62 6.40 -0.10 -0.18
C MET A 62 6.81 -1.23 -1.13
N ARG A 63 7.09 -2.41 -0.56
CA ARG A 63 7.52 -3.60 -1.29
C ARG A 63 6.36 -4.57 -1.53
N LEU A 64 6.40 -5.25 -2.66
CA LEU A 64 5.54 -6.40 -2.90
C LEU A 64 6.09 -7.63 -2.16
N ALA A 65 5.26 -8.34 -1.42
CA ALA A 65 5.63 -9.57 -0.76
C ALA A 65 5.70 -10.76 -1.74
N ASP A 66 6.39 -11.82 -1.33
CA ASP A 66 6.49 -13.08 -2.07
C ASP A 66 5.43 -14.12 -1.63
N ASP A 67 4.52 -13.71 -0.75
CA ASP A 67 3.36 -14.46 -0.34
C ASP A 67 2.07 -13.75 -0.80
N GLY A 68 1.06 -14.48 -1.20
CA GLY A 68 -0.26 -13.90 -1.47
C GLY A 68 -0.40 -13.17 -2.81
N PHE A 69 0.34 -13.54 -3.86
CA PHE A 69 0.12 -13.02 -5.20
C PHE A 69 -0.85 -13.90 -5.97
N ARG A 70 -1.92 -13.29 -6.55
CA ARG A 70 -2.95 -14.00 -7.31
C ARG A 70 -3.31 -13.24 -8.58
N VAL A 71 -3.45 -13.95 -9.69
CA VAL A 71 -3.85 -13.39 -10.99
C VAL A 71 -5.25 -13.87 -11.32
N PHE A 72 -6.11 -12.95 -11.76
CA PHE A 72 -7.44 -13.31 -12.27
C PHE A 72 -7.31 -14.20 -13.51
N SER A 73 -8.00 -15.34 -13.49
CA SER A 73 -7.95 -16.31 -14.57
C SER A 73 -9.19 -16.18 -15.48
N PRO A 74 -9.02 -15.95 -16.78
CA PRO A 74 -10.13 -15.92 -17.72
C PRO A 74 -10.72 -17.31 -18.02
N ILE A 75 -10.06 -18.39 -17.53
CA ILE A 75 -10.39 -19.78 -17.94
C ILE A 75 -11.73 -20.25 -17.35
N HIS A 76 -12.19 -19.62 -16.29
CA HIS A 76 -13.37 -20.09 -15.56
C HIS A 76 -14.70 -19.49 -16.04
N GLY A 77 -14.70 -18.55 -17.01
CA GLY A 77 -15.88 -18.07 -17.72
C GLY A 77 -17.04 -17.55 -16.86
N ARG A 78 -16.76 -17.20 -15.60
CA ARG A 78 -17.72 -16.69 -14.64
C ARG A 78 -17.61 -15.17 -14.53
N GLU A 79 -18.70 -14.52 -14.18
CA GLU A 79 -18.69 -13.13 -13.80
C GLU A 79 -18.06 -12.95 -12.41
N ILE A 80 -17.41 -11.81 -12.18
CA ILE A 80 -16.88 -11.46 -10.86
C ILE A 80 -17.97 -10.70 -10.11
N ASP A 81 -18.48 -11.29 -9.03
CA ASP A 81 -19.39 -10.62 -8.09
C ASP A 81 -18.62 -10.15 -6.85
N PRO A 82 -18.44 -8.85 -6.63
CA PRO A 82 -17.72 -8.35 -5.45
C PRO A 82 -18.46 -8.62 -4.13
N LYS A 83 -19.74 -8.96 -4.17
CA LYS A 83 -20.52 -9.33 -2.97
C LYS A 83 -20.42 -10.82 -2.63
N HIS A 84 -20.19 -11.66 -3.62
CA HIS A 84 -20.05 -13.11 -3.49
C HIS A 84 -18.79 -13.56 -4.24
N PHE A 85 -17.65 -13.07 -3.77
CA PHE A 85 -16.38 -13.27 -4.44
C PHE A 85 -15.98 -14.74 -4.47
N ASP A 86 -15.73 -15.25 -5.69
CA ASP A 86 -15.30 -16.62 -5.93
C ASP A 86 -13.77 -16.66 -6.04
N GLU A 87 -13.11 -17.24 -5.04
CA GLU A 87 -11.64 -17.36 -4.99
C GLU A 87 -11.08 -18.22 -6.12
N ASP A 88 -11.88 -19.14 -6.67
CA ASP A 88 -11.51 -19.98 -7.83
C ASP A 88 -11.34 -19.15 -9.12
N SER A 89 -11.77 -17.89 -9.12
CA SER A 89 -11.49 -16.94 -10.20
C SER A 89 -10.03 -16.49 -10.27
N LEU A 90 -9.22 -16.86 -9.27
CA LEU A 90 -7.83 -16.46 -9.12
C LEU A 90 -6.91 -17.68 -9.17
N ILE A 91 -5.73 -17.50 -9.76
CA ILE A 91 -4.66 -18.49 -9.76
C ILE A 91 -3.40 -17.95 -9.11
N GLU A 92 -2.63 -18.80 -8.45
CA GLU A 92 -1.31 -18.48 -7.98
C GLU A 92 -0.28 -18.77 -9.08
N PRO A 93 0.35 -17.76 -9.68
CA PRO A 93 1.40 -17.99 -10.65
C PRO A 93 2.67 -18.48 -9.93
N PRO A 94 3.53 -19.29 -10.61
CA PRO A 94 4.78 -19.72 -10.01
C PRO A 94 5.72 -18.52 -9.77
N LEU A 95 6.34 -18.49 -8.60
CA LEU A 95 7.43 -17.55 -8.31
C LEU A 95 8.68 -17.99 -9.11
N ARG A 96 9.23 -17.07 -9.88
CA ARG A 96 10.40 -17.29 -10.76
C ARG A 96 11.61 -16.51 -10.23
N SER A 97 12.80 -16.92 -10.69
CA SER A 97 14.06 -16.24 -10.38
C SER A 97 14.80 -15.87 -11.66
N THR A 98 15.53 -14.76 -11.59
CA THR A 98 16.53 -14.35 -12.59
C THR A 98 17.90 -14.92 -12.24
N ASP A 99 18.87 -14.80 -13.14
CA ASP A 99 20.25 -15.26 -12.92
C ASP A 99 20.96 -14.52 -11.77
N ASP A 100 20.57 -13.28 -11.50
CA ASP A 100 21.09 -12.47 -10.37
C ASP A 100 20.37 -12.76 -9.04
N GLY A 101 19.42 -13.71 -9.02
CA GLY A 101 18.66 -14.11 -7.83
C GLY A 101 17.46 -13.23 -7.51
N SER A 102 17.11 -12.24 -8.35
CA SER A 102 15.86 -11.50 -8.19
C SER A 102 14.68 -12.43 -8.40
N LYS A 103 13.68 -12.33 -7.52
CA LYS A 103 12.45 -13.12 -7.62
C LYS A 103 11.31 -12.28 -8.18
N TYR A 104 10.45 -12.88 -9.00
CA TYR A 104 9.33 -12.19 -9.62
C TYR A 104 8.17 -13.12 -9.97
N TYR A 105 6.98 -12.54 -10.05
CA TYR A 105 5.83 -13.14 -10.71
C TYR A 105 5.72 -12.63 -12.13
N LEU A 106 5.32 -13.51 -13.06
CA LEU A 106 5.05 -13.11 -14.44
C LEU A 106 3.56 -12.86 -14.59
N MET A 107 3.20 -11.60 -14.83
CA MET A 107 1.82 -11.16 -15.01
C MET A 107 1.46 -11.18 -16.49
N PRO A 108 0.43 -11.94 -16.94
CA PRO A 108 0.05 -12.00 -18.35
C PRO A 108 -0.35 -10.63 -18.91
N PRO A 109 -0.33 -10.45 -20.25
CA PRO A 109 -0.86 -9.25 -20.88
C PRO A 109 -2.34 -9.04 -20.49
N HIS A 110 -2.77 -7.78 -20.36
CA HIS A 110 -4.16 -7.40 -20.10
C HIS A 110 -4.81 -8.15 -18.92
N SER A 111 -4.00 -8.49 -17.91
CA SER A 111 -4.47 -9.20 -16.73
C SER A 111 -4.53 -8.30 -15.51
N TYR A 112 -5.29 -8.75 -14.52
CA TYR A 112 -5.40 -8.11 -13.22
C TYR A 112 -4.94 -9.06 -12.13
N ALA A 113 -4.24 -8.54 -11.12
CA ALA A 113 -3.70 -9.33 -10.04
C ALA A 113 -3.91 -8.64 -8.69
N LEU A 114 -3.93 -9.44 -7.64
CA LEU A 114 -3.86 -8.99 -6.26
C LEU A 114 -2.50 -9.39 -5.69
N GLY A 115 -1.86 -8.46 -5.01
CA GLY A 115 -0.64 -8.68 -4.24
C GLY A 115 -0.79 -8.15 -2.82
N VAL A 116 0.24 -8.35 -2.00
CA VAL A 116 0.24 -7.89 -0.60
C VAL A 116 1.53 -7.15 -0.33
N SER A 117 1.49 -6.07 0.43
CA SER A 117 2.70 -5.37 0.87
C SER A 117 3.51 -6.23 1.85
N VAL A 118 4.85 -6.12 1.82
CA VAL A 118 5.72 -6.63 2.88
C VAL A 118 5.41 -5.93 4.19
N GLU A 119 5.18 -4.64 4.11
CA GLU A 119 4.97 -3.75 5.24
C GLU A 119 3.55 -3.88 5.82
N THR A 120 3.48 -3.85 7.14
CA THR A 120 2.26 -3.57 7.91
C THR A 120 2.21 -2.07 8.19
N PHE A 121 1.07 -1.44 7.95
CA PHE A 121 0.80 -0.05 8.25
C PHE A 121 -0.09 0.06 9.48
N ARG A 122 0.16 1.08 10.35
CA ARG A 122 -0.65 1.42 11.53
C ARG A 122 -1.05 2.88 11.45
N MET A 123 -2.22 3.13 10.89
CA MET A 123 -2.68 4.50 10.63
C MET A 123 -3.22 5.17 11.88
N PRO A 124 -2.67 6.32 12.31
CA PRO A 124 -3.25 7.13 13.38
C PRO A 124 -4.62 7.68 12.99
N ARG A 125 -5.40 8.14 13.99
CA ARG A 125 -6.77 8.66 13.77
C ARG A 125 -6.84 9.97 12.98
N ASN A 126 -5.74 10.69 12.88
CA ASN A 126 -5.62 11.94 12.13
C ASN A 126 -4.79 11.82 10.85
N ILE A 127 -4.48 10.58 10.42
CA ILE A 127 -3.67 10.34 9.23
C ILE A 127 -4.45 9.48 8.23
N THR A 128 -4.43 9.91 6.97
CA THR A 128 -4.83 9.07 5.84
C THR A 128 -3.64 8.86 4.90
N GLY A 129 -3.59 7.70 4.24
CA GLY A 129 -2.57 7.37 3.25
C GLY A 129 -3.19 7.21 1.87
N ILE A 130 -2.51 7.73 0.85
CA ILE A 130 -2.84 7.50 -0.56
C ILE A 130 -1.68 6.76 -1.20
N CYS A 131 -1.96 5.62 -1.80
CA CYS A 131 -0.97 4.87 -2.57
C CYS A 131 -1.03 5.26 -4.04
N VAL A 132 0.15 5.46 -4.63
CA VAL A 132 0.33 5.71 -6.06
C VAL A 132 1.33 4.72 -6.65
N GLY A 133 1.23 4.49 -7.96
CA GLY A 133 2.14 3.60 -8.67
C GLY A 133 3.58 4.13 -8.69
N LYS A 134 4.53 3.20 -8.82
CA LYS A 134 5.95 3.52 -8.96
C LYS A 134 6.30 3.79 -10.42
N SER A 135 7.04 4.88 -10.66
CA SER A 135 7.34 5.36 -12.02
C SER A 135 8.04 4.33 -12.92
N THR A 136 8.83 3.43 -12.36
CA THR A 136 9.49 2.33 -13.09
C THR A 136 8.45 1.38 -13.68
N TYR A 137 7.47 0.98 -12.88
CA TYR A 137 6.39 0.11 -13.32
C TYR A 137 5.36 0.82 -14.20
N ALA A 138 5.03 2.07 -13.89
CA ALA A 138 4.09 2.85 -14.70
C ALA A 138 4.58 2.99 -16.16
N ARG A 139 5.89 3.17 -16.37
CA ARG A 139 6.50 3.22 -17.71
C ARG A 139 6.57 1.86 -18.41
N ALA A 140 6.43 0.76 -17.67
CA ALA A 140 6.36 -0.59 -18.19
C ALA A 140 4.91 -1.09 -18.41
N GLY A 141 3.92 -0.21 -18.19
CA GLY A 141 2.50 -0.52 -18.41
C GLY A 141 1.78 -1.13 -17.19
N LEU A 142 2.39 -1.11 -15.99
CA LEU A 142 1.71 -1.55 -14.77
C LEU A 142 0.95 -0.39 -14.13
N ALA A 143 -0.35 -0.55 -13.98
CA ALA A 143 -1.18 0.28 -13.13
C ALA A 143 -1.23 -0.32 -11.72
N VAL A 144 -1.09 0.54 -10.72
CA VAL A 144 -1.32 0.19 -9.31
C VAL A 144 -2.58 0.93 -8.87
N ASN A 145 -3.55 0.19 -8.36
CA ASN A 145 -4.78 0.71 -7.79
C ASN A 145 -4.87 0.28 -6.33
N THR A 146 -5.28 1.18 -5.47
CA THR A 146 -5.55 0.91 -4.05
C THR A 146 -6.60 1.87 -3.54
N THR A 147 -7.34 1.46 -2.52
CA THR A 147 -8.18 2.39 -1.77
C THR A 147 -7.34 3.14 -0.73
N PRO A 148 -7.80 4.29 -0.20
CA PRO A 148 -7.06 5.00 0.85
C PRO A 148 -6.78 4.14 2.07
N LEU A 149 -5.59 4.29 2.65
CA LEU A 149 -5.28 3.78 3.99
C LEU A 149 -6.00 4.69 4.99
N GLU A 150 -7.12 4.21 5.52
CA GLU A 150 -7.99 5.02 6.35
C GLU A 150 -7.46 5.22 7.77
N ALA A 151 -7.90 6.30 8.42
CA ALA A 151 -7.59 6.59 9.82
C ALA A 151 -7.99 5.44 10.74
N GLY A 152 -7.07 4.98 11.61
CA GLY A 152 -7.27 3.85 12.52
C GLY A 152 -7.12 2.46 11.89
N TRP A 153 -6.85 2.36 10.58
CA TRP A 153 -6.62 1.07 9.95
C TRP A 153 -5.24 0.50 10.28
N VAL A 154 -5.20 -0.82 10.52
CA VAL A 154 -3.96 -1.58 10.73
C VAL A 154 -3.97 -2.79 9.82
N GLY A 155 -2.88 -3.05 9.10
CA GLY A 155 -2.76 -4.25 8.28
C GLY A 155 -1.65 -4.19 7.23
N ARG A 156 -1.48 -5.30 6.52
CA ARG A 156 -0.73 -5.35 5.26
C ARG A 156 -1.66 -4.91 4.13
N LEU A 157 -1.18 -4.02 3.26
CA LEU A 157 -2.00 -3.49 2.17
C LEU A 157 -2.17 -4.53 1.06
N VAL A 158 -3.40 -4.81 0.68
CA VAL A 158 -3.68 -5.52 -0.59
C VAL A 158 -3.52 -4.52 -1.72
N ILE A 159 -2.78 -4.93 -2.74
CA ILE A 159 -2.37 -4.09 -3.86
C ILE A 159 -3.00 -4.67 -5.13
N GLU A 160 -3.82 -3.88 -5.78
CA GLU A 160 -4.44 -4.23 -7.04
C GLU A 160 -3.55 -3.78 -8.21
N LEU A 161 -3.18 -4.72 -9.07
CA LEU A 161 -2.21 -4.55 -10.14
C LEU A 161 -2.83 -4.85 -11.49
N GLY A 162 -2.78 -3.90 -12.43
CA GLY A 162 -3.25 -4.08 -13.80
C GLY A 162 -2.08 -4.06 -14.80
N ASN A 163 -1.84 -5.14 -15.54
CA ASN A 163 -0.94 -5.13 -16.69
C ASN A 163 -1.69 -4.61 -17.91
N LEU A 164 -1.45 -3.36 -18.29
CA LEU A 164 -2.09 -2.70 -19.42
C LEU A 164 -1.32 -2.89 -20.74
N ALA A 165 -0.15 -3.54 -20.69
CA ALA A 165 0.69 -3.78 -21.86
C ALA A 165 0.29 -5.07 -22.62
N ASP A 166 0.65 -5.12 -23.90
CA ASP A 166 0.45 -6.28 -24.78
C ASP A 166 1.44 -7.43 -24.50
N LEU A 167 2.39 -7.23 -23.58
CA LEU A 167 3.43 -8.18 -23.22
C LEU A 167 3.33 -8.64 -21.78
N PRO A 168 3.76 -9.88 -21.45
CA PRO A 168 3.90 -10.31 -20.07
C PRO A 168 4.86 -9.42 -19.30
N LEU A 169 4.52 -9.06 -18.08
CA LEU A 169 5.28 -8.13 -17.24
C LEU A 169 5.84 -8.87 -16.00
N ARG A 170 7.11 -8.64 -15.69
CA ARG A 170 7.72 -9.12 -14.46
C ARG A 170 7.39 -8.19 -13.32
N VAL A 171 6.79 -8.72 -12.26
CA VAL A 171 6.52 -8.00 -11.01
C VAL A 171 7.42 -8.57 -9.93
N TYR A 172 8.46 -7.81 -9.56
CA TYR A 172 9.48 -8.26 -8.62
C TYR A 172 8.97 -8.22 -7.18
N VAL A 173 9.31 -9.25 -6.39
CA VAL A 173 8.97 -9.34 -4.97
C VAL A 173 10.11 -8.83 -4.10
N ASN A 174 9.79 -8.38 -2.90
CA ASN A 174 10.69 -7.74 -1.94
C ASN A 174 11.34 -6.45 -2.49
N GLU A 175 10.81 -5.91 -3.57
CA GLU A 175 11.21 -4.67 -4.22
C GLU A 175 10.04 -3.67 -4.26
N GLY A 176 10.35 -2.39 -4.50
CA GLY A 176 9.36 -1.31 -4.49
C GLY A 176 8.29 -1.48 -5.57
N ILE A 177 7.02 -1.47 -5.19
CA ILE A 177 5.87 -1.63 -6.10
C ILE A 177 5.03 -0.37 -6.23
N GLY A 178 4.90 0.40 -5.16
CA GLY A 178 4.11 1.62 -5.10
C GLY A 178 4.60 2.53 -4.00
N GLN A 179 4.14 3.76 -3.97
CA GLN A 179 4.50 4.76 -2.97
C GLN A 179 3.27 5.18 -2.17
N VAL A 180 3.37 5.15 -0.85
CA VAL A 180 2.35 5.67 0.06
C VAL A 180 2.71 7.10 0.46
N LEU A 181 1.80 8.04 0.21
CA LEU A 181 1.84 9.42 0.67
C LEU A 181 0.96 9.56 1.91
N PHE A 182 1.46 10.22 2.95
CA PHE A 182 0.72 10.42 4.20
C PHE A 182 0.25 11.87 4.32
N PHE A 183 -1.03 12.03 4.69
CA PHE A 183 -1.67 13.33 4.88
C PHE A 183 -2.22 13.40 6.31
N GLU A 184 -1.90 14.47 7.00
CA GLU A 184 -2.42 14.72 8.35
C GLU A 184 -3.60 15.67 8.29
N SER A 185 -4.69 15.26 8.94
CA SER A 185 -5.87 16.10 9.14
C SER A 185 -5.60 17.15 10.22
N ASP A 186 -6.42 18.17 10.26
CA ASP A 186 -6.42 19.22 11.28
C ASP A 186 -6.97 18.75 12.64
N GLU A 187 -7.73 17.67 12.64
CA GLU A 187 -8.30 17.05 13.84
C GLU A 187 -8.39 15.52 13.70
N ASP A 188 -8.54 14.82 14.81
CA ASP A 188 -8.82 13.39 14.80
C ASP A 188 -10.23 13.13 14.25
N CYS A 189 -10.41 12.04 13.52
CA CYS A 189 -11.75 11.64 13.08
C CYS A 189 -12.60 11.16 14.26
N ASP A 190 -13.87 11.48 14.26
CA ASP A 190 -14.84 11.00 15.28
C ASP A 190 -14.99 9.48 15.23
N THR A 191 -15.03 8.91 14.03
CA THR A 191 -15.20 7.49 13.80
C THR A 191 -14.10 6.97 12.87
N SER A 192 -13.18 6.18 13.41
CA SER A 192 -12.08 5.55 12.64
C SER A 192 -12.55 4.28 11.93
N TYR A 193 -11.66 3.72 11.10
CA TYR A 193 -11.89 2.43 10.44
C TYR A 193 -12.11 1.29 11.44
N GLU A 194 -11.37 1.31 12.56
CA GLU A 194 -11.53 0.36 13.65
C GLU A 194 -12.88 0.51 14.36
N ASP A 195 -13.29 1.75 14.70
CA ASP A 195 -14.52 2.02 15.44
C ASP A 195 -15.79 1.55 14.70
N ARG A 196 -15.78 1.61 13.36
CA ARG A 196 -16.91 1.14 12.54
C ARG A 196 -16.82 -0.34 12.16
N GLY A 197 -15.86 -1.09 12.75
CA GLY A 197 -15.68 -2.50 12.46
C GLY A 197 -15.26 -2.77 11.01
N GLY A 198 -14.36 -1.94 10.47
CA GLY A 198 -13.94 -2.03 9.08
C GLY A 198 -13.48 -3.44 8.69
N LYS A 199 -14.04 -3.98 7.62
CA LYS A 199 -13.94 -5.40 7.23
C LYS A 199 -12.53 -5.91 6.92
N TYR A 200 -11.59 -5.00 6.67
CA TYR A 200 -10.18 -5.32 6.39
C TYR A 200 -9.24 -4.93 7.55
N GLN A 201 -9.78 -4.66 8.74
CA GLN A 201 -8.97 -4.38 9.92
C GLN A 201 -8.15 -5.60 10.33
N GLY A 202 -6.85 -5.39 10.58
CA GLY A 202 -5.95 -6.43 11.06
C GLY A 202 -5.54 -7.48 10.00
N GLN A 203 -5.74 -7.20 8.70
CA GLN A 203 -5.35 -8.18 7.67
C GLN A 203 -3.83 -8.38 7.63
N THR A 204 -3.41 -9.64 7.64
CA THR A 204 -1.99 -10.06 7.67
C THR A 204 -1.51 -10.67 6.36
N GLY A 205 -2.39 -10.86 5.40
CA GLY A 205 -2.12 -11.46 4.10
C GLY A 205 -3.15 -11.04 3.07
N LEU A 206 -3.18 -11.75 1.94
CA LEU A 206 -4.16 -11.50 0.90
C LEU A 206 -5.58 -11.72 1.42
N THR A 207 -6.39 -10.70 1.29
CA THR A 207 -7.81 -10.73 1.67
C THR A 207 -8.62 -10.37 0.44
N TYR A 208 -9.62 -11.21 0.13
CA TYR A 208 -10.50 -11.01 -1.02
C TYR A 208 -11.67 -10.08 -0.70
N SER A 209 -12.42 -9.71 -1.76
CA SER A 209 -13.62 -8.90 -1.60
C SER A 209 -14.64 -9.60 -0.69
N ARG A 210 -15.17 -8.86 0.26
CA ARG A 210 -16.22 -9.32 1.19
C ARG A 210 -17.09 -8.15 1.64
N LEU A 211 -18.32 -8.45 2.02
CA LEU A 211 -19.24 -7.49 2.65
C LEU A 211 -19.01 -7.40 4.16
#